data_f345afa727aa7b067c4ba47d62824cd0
#
_entry.id   f345afa727aa7b067c4ba47d62824cd0
#
_cell.length_a   1.000
_cell.length_b   1.000
_cell.length_c   1.000
_cell.angle_alpha   90.00
_cell.angle_beta   90.00
_cell.angle_gamma   90.00
#
_symmetry.space_group_name_H-M   'P 1'
#
loop_
_entity.id
_entity.type
_entity.pdbx_description
1 polymer ?
#
loop_
_entity_poly.entity_id
_entity_poly.type
_entity_poly.pdbx_seq_one_letter_code
_entity_poly.pdbx_strand_id
1 'polypeptide(L)'
;MTHEKPLDVAWSTAWIRGAAAAVAEHRDELTALDAAIGDGDHGTNLDRGMHAAVAKLDSQLDSRQGAGGVFDLPAGVLKATATTLLATVGGAAGPLLGTAFLRASRIGDLPVLSSQDVAMLLNEAAAGVQVRGRAEIGDKTMLDA
;
A
#
# COMPACT_ATOMS: atom_id res chain seq x y z
N MET A 1 2.57 6.36 -31.52
CA MET A 1 1.64 5.68 -30.60
C MET A 1 2.35 5.52 -29.26
N THR A 2 1.95 6.26 -28.28
CA THR A 2 2.38 6.01 -26.90
C THR A 2 1.70 4.72 -26.46
N HIS A 3 2.44 3.62 -26.37
CA HIS A 3 1.97 2.41 -25.67
C HIS A 3 1.86 2.78 -24.19
N GLU A 4 0.69 3.22 -23.76
CA GLU A 4 0.41 3.29 -22.33
C GLU A 4 0.59 1.90 -21.74
N LYS A 5 1.42 1.81 -20.68
CA LYS A 5 1.62 0.53 -19.99
C LYS A 5 0.30 0.12 -19.33
N PRO A 6 -0.12 -1.14 -19.45
CA PRO A 6 -1.35 -1.60 -18.83
C PRO A 6 -1.27 -1.48 -17.29
N LEU A 7 -2.39 -1.08 -16.69
CA LEU A 7 -2.53 -0.98 -15.23
C LEU A 7 -2.92 -2.35 -14.66
N ASP A 8 -2.01 -3.29 -14.77
CA ASP A 8 -2.17 -4.72 -14.45
C ASP A 8 -1.41 -5.11 -13.16
N VAL A 9 -1.19 -6.39 -12.97
CA VAL A 9 -0.40 -6.95 -11.85
C VAL A 9 1.03 -6.39 -11.83
N ALA A 10 1.66 -6.24 -12.99
CA ALA A 10 3.03 -5.73 -13.06
C ALA A 10 3.09 -4.25 -12.64
N TRP A 11 2.09 -3.47 -13.06
CA TRP A 11 1.93 -2.09 -12.61
C TRP A 11 1.73 -2.00 -11.10
N SER A 12 0.79 -2.77 -10.53
CA SER A 12 0.52 -2.72 -9.09
C SER A 12 1.72 -3.18 -8.26
N THR A 13 2.45 -4.19 -8.72
CA THR A 13 3.70 -4.63 -8.10
C THR A 13 4.78 -3.53 -8.14
N ALA A 14 4.94 -2.88 -9.30
CA ALA A 14 5.88 -1.77 -9.45
C ALA A 14 5.51 -0.59 -8.54
N TRP A 15 4.23 -0.29 -8.38
CA TRP A 15 3.74 0.72 -7.46
C TRP A 15 4.14 0.42 -6.00
N ILE A 16 3.91 -0.81 -5.52
CA ILE A 16 4.29 -1.18 -4.15
C ILE A 16 5.81 -1.13 -3.96
N ARG A 17 6.60 -1.57 -4.95
CA ARG A 17 8.07 -1.46 -4.89
C ARG A 17 8.54 0.01 -4.87
N GLY A 18 7.92 0.86 -5.67
CA GLY A 18 8.21 2.31 -5.68
C GLY A 18 7.87 2.96 -4.34
N ALA A 19 6.72 2.61 -3.74
CA ALA A 19 6.34 3.08 -2.42
C ALA A 19 7.32 2.62 -1.34
N ALA A 20 7.76 1.35 -1.38
CA ALA A 20 8.77 0.84 -0.45
C ALA A 20 10.11 1.58 -0.58
N ALA A 21 10.55 1.85 -1.81
CA ALA A 21 11.77 2.61 -2.05
C ALA A 21 11.69 4.05 -1.51
N ALA A 22 10.55 4.73 -1.74
CA ALA A 22 10.31 6.07 -1.22
C ALA A 22 10.30 6.10 0.32
N VAL A 23 9.67 5.11 0.96
CA VAL A 23 9.67 5.00 2.43
C VAL A 23 11.10 4.76 2.96
N ALA A 24 11.88 3.90 2.31
CA ALA A 24 13.26 3.63 2.69
C ALA A 24 14.14 4.89 2.58
N GLU A 25 13.97 5.66 1.51
CA GLU A 25 14.68 6.93 1.29
C GLU A 25 14.37 7.97 2.38
N HIS A 26 13.11 8.04 2.82
CA HIS A 26 12.65 9.01 3.81
C HIS A 26 12.53 8.45 5.24
N ARG A 27 13.05 7.24 5.48
CA ARG A 27 12.94 6.55 6.79
C ARG A 27 13.39 7.41 7.96
N ASP A 28 14.55 8.01 7.85
CA ASP A 28 15.16 8.78 8.95
C ASP A 28 14.41 10.09 9.18
N GLU A 29 13.91 10.74 8.12
CA GLU A 29 13.06 11.92 8.19
C GLU A 29 11.74 11.60 8.89
N LEU A 30 11.05 10.52 8.49
CA LEU A 30 9.79 10.07 9.11
C LEU A 30 9.99 9.73 10.59
N THR A 31 11.11 9.12 10.95
CA THR A 31 11.47 8.82 12.33
C THR A 31 11.72 10.08 13.15
N ALA A 32 12.41 11.06 12.58
CA ALA A 32 12.67 12.35 13.24
C ALA A 32 11.39 13.16 13.46
N LEU A 33 10.48 13.19 12.47
CA LEU A 33 9.18 13.85 12.60
C LEU A 33 8.33 13.21 13.70
N ASP A 34 8.30 11.89 13.78
CA ASP A 34 7.59 11.16 14.83
C ASP A 34 8.20 11.39 16.21
N ALA A 35 9.51 11.44 16.32
CA ALA A 35 10.22 11.69 17.59
C ALA A 35 9.85 13.03 18.23
N ALA A 36 9.39 14.01 17.44
CA ALA A 36 8.94 15.31 17.93
C ALA A 36 7.59 15.25 18.65
N ILE A 37 6.74 14.28 18.34
CA ILE A 37 5.36 14.17 18.84
C ILE A 37 4.98 12.76 19.31
N GLY A 38 5.82 11.75 19.08
CA GLY A 38 5.58 10.34 19.37
C GLY A 38 6.83 9.65 19.92
N ASP A 39 6.93 8.35 19.68
CA ASP A 39 8.02 7.50 20.17
C ASP A 39 9.22 7.37 19.23
N GLY A 40 9.16 8.01 18.05
CA GLY A 40 10.28 8.07 17.11
C GLY A 40 10.55 6.75 16.38
N ASP A 41 9.53 5.97 16.09
CA ASP A 41 9.70 4.66 15.44
C ASP A 41 8.96 4.54 14.09
N HIS A 42 8.21 5.58 13.68
CA HIS A 42 7.35 5.54 12.51
C HIS A 42 8.09 5.16 11.22
N GLY A 43 9.19 5.84 10.91
CA GLY A 43 9.98 5.57 9.71
C GLY A 43 10.55 4.14 9.70
N THR A 44 11.12 3.70 10.81
CA THR A 44 11.68 2.35 10.96
C THR A 44 10.61 1.26 10.84
N ASN A 45 9.45 1.46 11.47
CA ASN A 45 8.35 0.50 11.42
C ASN A 45 7.73 0.42 10.02
N LEU A 46 7.52 1.55 9.37
CA LEU A 46 6.94 1.59 8.03
C LEU A 46 7.89 0.98 6.99
N ASP A 47 9.18 1.32 7.05
CA ASP A 47 10.20 0.75 6.18
C ASP A 47 10.26 -0.78 6.31
N ARG A 48 10.30 -1.29 7.53
CA ARG A 48 10.25 -2.74 7.79
C ARG A 48 8.99 -3.39 7.19
N GLY A 49 7.84 -2.77 7.38
CA GLY A 49 6.57 -3.27 6.86
C GLY A 49 6.52 -3.29 5.34
N MET A 50 6.99 -2.24 4.68
CA MET A 50 7.04 -2.17 3.22
C MET A 50 8.03 -3.17 2.62
N HIS A 51 9.21 -3.36 3.24
CA HIS A 51 10.16 -4.41 2.84
C HIS A 51 9.55 -5.82 2.98
N ALA A 52 8.84 -6.08 4.07
CA ALA A 52 8.15 -7.36 4.25
C ALA A 52 7.06 -7.58 3.18
N ALA A 53 6.34 -6.52 2.80
CA ALA A 53 5.34 -6.60 1.72
C ALA A 53 6.00 -6.93 0.37
N VAL A 54 7.09 -6.26 0.01
CA VAL A 54 7.84 -6.54 -1.22
C VAL A 54 8.38 -7.96 -1.21
N ALA A 55 9.01 -8.42 -0.13
CA ALA A 55 9.51 -9.80 -0.01
C ALA A 55 8.39 -10.85 -0.17
N LYS A 56 7.20 -10.57 0.38
CA LYS A 56 6.03 -11.43 0.21
C LYS A 56 5.58 -11.49 -1.25
N LEU A 57 5.55 -10.36 -1.95
CA LEU A 57 5.19 -10.31 -3.37
C LEU A 57 6.21 -11.07 -4.22
N ASP A 58 7.52 -10.88 -3.98
CA ASP A 58 8.58 -11.56 -4.72
C ASP A 58 8.50 -13.09 -4.55
N SER A 59 8.36 -13.56 -3.30
CA SER A 59 8.19 -14.99 -3.01
C SER A 59 6.99 -15.61 -3.71
N GLN A 60 5.91 -14.87 -3.87
CA GLN A 60 4.69 -15.37 -4.50
C GLN A 60 4.71 -15.27 -6.02
N LEU A 61 5.41 -14.28 -6.57
CA LEU A 61 5.66 -14.18 -8.01
C LEU A 61 6.61 -15.29 -8.49
N ASP A 62 7.64 -15.64 -7.70
CA ASP A 62 8.59 -16.71 -8.02
C ASP A 62 7.93 -18.11 -7.96
N SER A 63 6.96 -18.31 -7.09
CA SER A 63 6.24 -19.58 -6.96
C SER A 63 5.16 -19.81 -8.03
N ARG A 64 4.96 -18.88 -8.97
CA ARG A 64 3.92 -18.89 -10.02
C ARG A 64 4.16 -19.88 -11.17
N GLN A 65 4.92 -20.92 -11.02
CA GLN A 65 5.09 -21.95 -12.08
C GLN A 65 3.82 -22.80 -12.36
N GLY A 66 2.65 -22.38 -11.84
CA GLY A 66 1.36 -23.04 -12.09
C GLY A 66 0.23 -22.02 -12.20
N ALA A 67 -0.52 -22.07 -13.29
CA ALA A 67 -1.64 -21.15 -13.59
C ALA A 67 -2.71 -21.12 -12.49
N GLY A 68 -3.25 -19.93 -12.17
CA GLY A 68 -4.42 -19.72 -11.31
C GLY A 68 -4.12 -19.23 -9.89
N GLY A 69 -3.05 -18.44 -9.69
CA GLY A 69 -2.69 -17.87 -8.39
C GLY A 69 -3.47 -16.60 -8.04
N VAL A 70 -3.61 -16.35 -6.73
CA VAL A 70 -4.24 -15.16 -6.12
C VAL A 70 -3.62 -13.83 -6.60
N PHE A 71 -2.49 -13.88 -7.33
CA PHE A 71 -1.72 -12.75 -7.85
C PHE A 71 -1.86 -12.53 -9.36
N ASP A 72 -2.96 -13.00 -9.97
CA ASP A 72 -3.24 -12.72 -11.38
C ASP A 72 -3.92 -11.38 -11.60
N LEU A 73 -4.30 -10.72 -10.50
CA LEU A 73 -5.01 -9.44 -10.49
C LEU A 73 -4.32 -8.43 -9.57
N PRO A 74 -4.41 -7.13 -9.86
CA PRO A 74 -3.98 -6.07 -8.94
C PRO A 74 -4.53 -6.22 -7.53
N ALA A 75 -5.78 -6.69 -7.39
CA ALA A 75 -6.40 -7.00 -6.09
C ALA A 75 -5.56 -7.91 -5.21
N GLY A 76 -4.94 -8.94 -5.79
CA GLY A 76 -4.08 -9.88 -5.05
C GLY A 76 -2.85 -9.18 -4.47
N VAL A 77 -2.19 -8.34 -5.26
CA VAL A 77 -1.03 -7.54 -4.85
C VAL A 77 -1.40 -6.60 -3.69
N LEU A 78 -2.50 -5.85 -3.85
CA LEU A 78 -2.96 -4.89 -2.84
C LEU A 78 -3.39 -5.59 -1.55
N LYS A 79 -4.07 -6.73 -1.65
CA LYS A 79 -4.49 -7.53 -0.50
C LYS A 79 -3.31 -8.13 0.26
N ALA A 80 -2.30 -8.64 -0.44
CA ALA A 80 -1.08 -9.16 0.18
C ALA A 80 -0.31 -8.04 0.89
N THR A 81 -0.19 -6.87 0.28
CA THR A 81 0.40 -5.68 0.90
C THR A 81 -0.38 -5.31 2.16
N ALA A 82 -1.71 -5.20 2.10
CA ALA A 82 -2.56 -4.87 3.23
C ALA A 82 -2.36 -5.82 4.42
N THR A 83 -2.43 -7.12 4.17
CA THR A 83 -2.30 -8.13 5.24
C THR A 83 -0.91 -8.13 5.86
N THR A 84 0.13 -7.87 5.07
CA THR A 84 1.51 -7.78 5.56
C THR A 84 1.69 -6.53 6.44
N LEU A 85 1.19 -5.37 6.01
CA LEU A 85 1.27 -4.13 6.80
C LEU A 85 0.50 -4.25 8.12
N LEU A 86 -0.70 -4.84 8.09
CA LEU A 86 -1.49 -5.11 9.31
C LEU A 86 -0.75 -5.99 10.32
N ALA A 87 0.05 -6.93 9.83
CA ALA A 87 0.79 -7.89 10.66
C ALA A 87 2.14 -7.36 11.16
N THR A 88 2.77 -6.42 10.44
CA THR A 88 4.18 -6.05 10.67
C THR A 88 4.41 -4.62 11.11
N VAL A 89 3.50 -3.70 10.78
CA VAL A 89 3.62 -2.28 11.14
C VAL A 89 2.87 -2.02 12.44
N GLY A 90 3.59 -1.56 13.45
CA GLY A 90 3.03 -1.17 14.73
C GLY A 90 2.39 0.21 14.70
N GLY A 91 1.81 0.61 15.84
CA GLY A 91 1.18 1.92 16.02
C GLY A 91 -0.08 2.10 15.17
N ALA A 92 -0.41 3.34 14.86
CA ALA A 92 -1.58 3.69 14.04
C ALA A 92 -1.38 3.43 12.55
N ALA A 93 -0.15 3.52 12.05
CA ALA A 93 0.16 3.43 10.62
C ALA A 93 -0.21 2.07 10.02
N GLY A 94 0.07 0.97 10.72
CA GLY A 94 -0.28 -0.38 10.26
C GLY A 94 -1.77 -0.55 9.98
N PRO A 95 -2.64 -0.33 10.97
CA PRO A 95 -4.08 -0.38 10.78
C PRO A 95 -4.62 0.58 9.72
N LEU A 96 -4.10 1.81 9.63
CA LEU A 96 -4.56 2.81 8.66
C LEU A 96 -4.18 2.41 7.24
N LEU A 97 -2.90 2.19 6.97
CA LEU A 97 -2.42 1.84 5.63
C LEU A 97 -2.89 0.44 5.20
N GLY A 98 -2.91 -0.52 6.13
CA GLY A 98 -3.45 -1.84 5.85
C GLY A 98 -4.92 -1.79 5.46
N THR A 99 -5.73 -0.97 6.14
CA THR A 99 -7.14 -0.75 5.76
C THR A 99 -7.26 -0.06 4.41
N ALA A 100 -6.41 0.94 4.12
CA ALA A 100 -6.38 1.61 2.84
C ALA A 100 -6.17 0.61 1.68
N PHE A 101 -5.11 -0.19 1.75
CA PHE A 101 -4.81 -1.19 0.73
C PHE A 101 -5.87 -2.31 0.65
N LEU A 102 -6.45 -2.71 1.79
CA LEU A 102 -7.50 -3.72 1.81
C LEU A 102 -8.77 -3.23 1.10
N ARG A 103 -9.15 -1.97 1.30
CA ARG A 103 -10.31 -1.39 0.60
C ARG A 103 -10.00 -1.15 -0.88
N ALA A 104 -8.82 -0.66 -1.20
CA ALA A 104 -8.34 -0.50 -2.57
C ALA A 104 -8.40 -1.84 -3.34
N SER A 105 -8.07 -2.94 -2.70
CA SER A 105 -8.07 -4.27 -3.32
C SER A 105 -9.44 -4.70 -3.84
N ARG A 106 -10.53 -4.15 -3.33
CA ARG A 106 -11.90 -4.45 -3.79
C ARG A 106 -12.18 -3.93 -5.20
N ILE A 107 -11.50 -2.85 -5.60
CA ILE A 107 -11.61 -2.27 -6.94
C ILE A 107 -10.64 -2.96 -7.92
N GLY A 108 -9.54 -3.52 -7.42
CA GLY A 108 -8.49 -4.15 -8.22
C GLY A 108 -8.84 -5.52 -8.80
N ASP A 109 -10.11 -5.95 -8.78
CA ASP A 109 -10.57 -7.28 -9.20
C ASP A 109 -10.81 -7.37 -10.74
N LEU A 110 -9.90 -6.78 -11.50
CA LEU A 110 -9.87 -6.80 -12.97
C LEU A 110 -8.44 -7.08 -13.44
N PRO A 111 -8.25 -7.81 -14.56
CA PRO A 111 -6.91 -8.08 -15.10
C PRO A 111 -6.11 -6.82 -15.47
N VAL A 112 -6.81 -5.82 -15.98
CA VAL A 112 -6.26 -4.50 -16.33
C VAL A 112 -7.25 -3.45 -15.87
N LEU A 113 -6.77 -2.47 -15.12
CA LEU A 113 -7.56 -1.35 -14.63
C LEU A 113 -7.54 -0.19 -15.64
N SER A 114 -8.63 0.55 -15.68
CA SER A 114 -8.67 1.87 -16.32
C SER A 114 -8.17 2.94 -15.34
N SER A 115 -7.90 4.14 -15.85
CA SER A 115 -7.57 5.30 -15.01
C SER A 115 -8.72 5.64 -14.04
N GLN A 116 -9.96 5.40 -14.45
CA GLN A 116 -11.13 5.59 -13.60
C GLN A 116 -11.16 4.56 -12.45
N ASP A 117 -10.82 3.29 -12.71
CA ASP A 117 -10.71 2.27 -11.67
C ASP A 117 -9.63 2.63 -10.66
N VAL A 118 -8.49 3.15 -11.10
CA VAL A 118 -7.43 3.63 -10.20
C VAL A 118 -7.91 4.81 -9.36
N ALA A 119 -8.64 5.76 -9.93
CA ALA A 119 -9.23 6.86 -9.16
C ALA A 119 -10.22 6.35 -8.10
N MET A 120 -11.07 5.38 -8.43
CA MET A 120 -11.98 4.73 -7.48
C MET A 120 -11.22 3.98 -6.40
N LEU A 121 -10.15 3.28 -6.76
CA LEU A 121 -9.27 2.56 -5.84
C LEU A 121 -8.64 3.50 -4.80
N LEU A 122 -8.13 4.66 -5.23
CA LEU A 122 -7.56 5.67 -4.34
C LEU A 122 -8.63 6.30 -3.43
N ASN A 123 -9.82 6.58 -3.96
CA ASN A 123 -10.93 7.07 -3.15
C ASN A 123 -11.36 6.06 -2.07
N GLU A 124 -11.43 4.77 -2.41
CA GLU A 124 -11.72 3.72 -1.43
C GLU A 124 -10.62 3.60 -0.37
N ALA A 125 -9.35 3.74 -0.76
CA ALA A 125 -8.24 3.77 0.18
C ALA A 125 -8.37 4.94 1.17
N ALA A 126 -8.60 6.15 0.67
CA ALA A 126 -8.79 7.35 1.49
C ALA A 126 -9.99 7.21 2.44
N ALA A 127 -11.14 6.72 1.94
CA ALA A 127 -12.30 6.44 2.77
C ALA A 127 -12.00 5.40 3.86
N GLY A 128 -11.16 4.42 3.58
CA GLY A 128 -10.68 3.44 4.56
C GLY A 128 -9.87 4.08 5.69
N VAL A 129 -8.94 4.95 5.35
CA VAL A 129 -8.14 5.72 6.31
C VAL A 129 -9.06 6.59 7.19
N GLN A 130 -10.00 7.32 6.56
CA GLN A 130 -10.92 8.19 7.26
C GLN A 130 -11.76 7.45 8.30
N VAL A 131 -12.40 6.36 7.90
CA VAL A 131 -13.25 5.55 8.78
C VAL A 131 -12.43 4.90 9.90
N ARG A 132 -11.27 4.35 9.58
CA ARG A 132 -10.41 3.67 10.54
C ARG A 132 -9.77 4.63 11.53
N GLY A 133 -9.31 5.78 11.04
CA GLY A 133 -8.65 6.81 11.84
C GLY A 133 -9.61 7.74 12.57
N ARG A 134 -10.89 7.75 12.19
CA ARG A 134 -11.89 8.71 12.68
C ARG A 134 -11.44 10.17 12.53
N ALA A 135 -10.67 10.45 11.47
CA ALA A 135 -10.18 11.78 11.16
C ALA A 135 -11.13 12.49 10.19
N GLU A 136 -11.16 13.81 10.26
CA GLU A 136 -11.87 14.67 9.32
C GLU A 136 -10.87 15.52 8.54
N ILE A 137 -11.29 16.00 7.37
CA ILE A 137 -10.48 16.93 6.59
C ILE A 137 -10.26 18.19 7.42
N GLY A 138 -9.01 18.63 7.55
CA GLY A 138 -8.60 19.75 8.39
C GLY A 138 -7.96 19.35 9.72
N ASP A 139 -7.99 18.07 10.09
CA ASP A 139 -7.36 17.54 11.32
C ASP A 139 -5.83 17.44 11.22
N LYS A 140 -5.24 17.83 10.08
CA LYS A 140 -3.80 17.74 9.77
C LYS A 140 -3.27 16.29 9.86
N THR A 141 -3.98 15.39 9.20
CA THR A 141 -3.61 13.98 9.08
C THR A 141 -3.27 13.63 7.64
N MET A 142 -2.94 12.36 7.37
CA MET A 142 -2.69 11.90 5.99
C MET A 142 -3.92 12.03 5.06
N LEU A 143 -5.11 12.29 5.59
CA LEU A 143 -6.30 12.62 4.80
C LEU A 143 -6.21 13.97 4.09
N ASP A 144 -5.39 14.87 4.61
CA ASP A 144 -5.22 16.22 4.07
C ASP A 144 -4.13 16.27 2.98
N ALA A 145 -3.39 15.17 2.79
CA ALA A 145 -2.33 15.04 1.80
C ALA A 145 -2.86 14.52 0.47
#